data_a01784a5084524f07f535265e79f9d51
#
_entry.id   a01784a5084524f07f535265e79f9d51
#
_cell.length_a   1.000
_cell.length_b   1.000
_cell.length_c   1.000
_cell.angle_alpha   90.00
_cell.angle_beta   90.00
_cell.angle_gamma   90.00
#
_symmetry.space_group_name_H-M   'P 1'
#
loop_
_entity.id
_entity.type
_entity.pdbx_description
1 polymer ?
#
loop_
_entity_poly.entity_id
_entity_poly.type
_entity_poly.pdbx_seq_one_letter_code
_entity_poly.pdbx_strand_id
1 'polypeptide(L)'
;MIRGKERSYRLNSEKSLSAGEVHSTSIIVKFELEYGALNGPHPEFTRNKQAALLARMKNIYEMTVEDAEIAAQLRVDLERKGEPIGEYDVIIAAQAIRTQSIMVTNNRKHFERVAGLHVIDWSSI
;
A
#
# COMPACT_ATOMS: atom_id res chain seq x y z
N MET A 1 14.90 16.09 -12.14
CA MET A 1 14.18 15.29 -13.14
C MET A 1 13.48 14.11 -12.47
N ILE A 2 12.22 13.89 -12.81
CA ILE A 2 11.46 12.76 -12.28
C ILE A 2 11.89 11.49 -13.00
N ARG A 3 12.24 10.43 -12.26
CA ARG A 3 12.59 9.13 -12.81
C ARG A 3 11.39 8.50 -13.51
N GLY A 4 11.62 7.62 -14.49
CA GLY A 4 10.58 6.99 -15.28
C GLY A 4 9.47 6.33 -14.44
N LYS A 5 9.85 5.59 -13.39
CA LYS A 5 8.89 4.95 -12.48
C LYS A 5 8.05 5.95 -11.71
N GLU A 6 8.65 7.01 -11.21
CA GLU A 6 7.95 8.07 -10.48
C GLU A 6 6.97 8.81 -11.39
N ARG A 7 7.40 9.07 -12.63
CA ARG A 7 6.55 9.71 -13.63
C ARG A 7 5.34 8.85 -13.97
N SER A 8 5.53 7.57 -14.22
CA SER A 8 4.47 6.63 -14.53
C SER A 8 3.47 6.53 -13.38
N TYR A 9 3.96 6.44 -12.15
CA TYR A 9 3.12 6.43 -10.96
C TYR A 9 2.26 7.68 -10.87
N ARG A 10 2.87 8.85 -11.04
CA ARG A 10 2.17 10.14 -10.98
C ARG A 10 1.07 10.23 -12.04
N LEU A 11 1.39 9.88 -13.29
CA LEU A 11 0.43 9.91 -14.40
C LEU A 11 -0.74 8.95 -14.15
N ASN A 12 -0.46 7.75 -13.71
CA ASN A 12 -1.49 6.76 -13.41
C ASN A 12 -2.35 7.19 -12.21
N SER A 13 -1.75 7.76 -11.18
CA SER A 13 -2.47 8.30 -10.03
C SER A 13 -3.41 9.42 -10.42
N GLU A 14 -2.94 10.38 -11.20
CA GLU A 14 -3.76 11.50 -11.69
C GLU A 14 -4.89 11.02 -12.59
N LYS A 15 -4.62 10.08 -13.46
CA LYS A 15 -5.60 9.48 -14.35
C LYS A 15 -6.71 8.79 -13.56
N SER A 16 -6.34 8.03 -12.54
CA SER A 16 -7.27 7.34 -11.66
C SER A 16 -8.18 8.34 -10.92
N LEU A 17 -7.61 9.38 -10.32
CA LEU A 17 -8.36 10.43 -9.62
C LEU A 17 -9.30 11.16 -10.57
N SER A 18 -8.86 11.46 -11.78
CA SER A 18 -9.68 12.11 -12.80
C SER A 18 -10.83 11.24 -13.26
N ALA A 19 -10.67 9.92 -13.21
CA ALA A 19 -11.73 8.96 -13.53
C ALA A 19 -12.73 8.77 -12.37
N GLY A 20 -12.54 9.47 -11.25
CA GLY A 20 -13.43 9.40 -10.10
C GLY A 20 -13.13 8.25 -9.15
N GLU A 21 -12.03 7.56 -9.33
CA GLU A 21 -11.63 6.48 -8.43
C GLU A 21 -11.20 7.03 -7.08
N VAL A 22 -11.54 6.32 -6.01
CA VAL A 22 -11.23 6.70 -4.64
C VAL A 22 -9.93 6.05 -4.22
N HIS A 23 -9.02 6.85 -3.68
CA HIS A 23 -7.77 6.36 -3.12
C HIS A 23 -7.86 6.26 -1.61
N SER A 24 -7.32 5.17 -1.07
CA SER A 24 -7.25 4.93 0.37
C SER A 24 -5.91 4.30 0.71
N THR A 25 -5.52 4.36 1.96
CA THR A 25 -4.31 3.73 2.44
C THR A 25 -4.55 3.09 3.81
N SER A 26 -3.51 2.48 4.36
CA SER A 26 -3.55 1.78 5.64
C SER A 26 -2.87 2.61 6.72
N ILE A 27 -3.32 2.48 7.97
CA ILE A 27 -2.61 3.02 9.13
C ILE A 27 -1.20 2.43 9.23
N ILE A 28 -1.00 1.22 8.73
CA ILE A 28 0.34 0.58 8.68
C ILE A 28 1.25 1.34 7.73
N VAL A 29 0.73 1.74 6.56
CA VAL A 29 1.49 2.54 5.59
C VAL A 29 1.82 3.91 6.19
N LYS A 30 0.86 4.53 6.89
CA LYS A 30 1.10 5.79 7.61
C LYS A 30 2.24 5.65 8.62
N PHE A 31 2.25 4.57 9.37
CA PHE A 31 3.34 4.27 10.31
C PHE A 31 4.69 4.14 9.60
N GLU A 32 4.74 3.38 8.51
CA GLU A 32 5.99 3.18 7.76
C GLU A 32 6.50 4.49 7.14
N LEU A 33 5.60 5.32 6.62
CA LEU A 33 5.95 6.63 6.08
C LEU A 33 6.50 7.56 7.17
N GLU A 34 5.86 7.59 8.33
CA GLU A 34 6.31 8.42 9.47
C GLU A 34 7.69 7.96 9.96
N TYR A 35 7.88 6.66 10.12
CA TYR A 35 9.16 6.10 10.51
C TYR A 35 10.25 6.46 9.50
N GLY A 36 9.98 6.30 8.21
CA GLY A 36 10.94 6.63 7.15
C GLY A 36 11.32 8.11 7.15
N ALA A 37 10.37 8.99 7.39
CA ALA A 37 10.62 10.43 7.46
C ALA A 37 11.50 10.78 8.66
N LEU A 38 11.13 10.29 9.84
CA LEU A 38 11.87 10.57 11.08
C LEU A 38 13.29 10.00 11.07
N ASN A 39 13.48 8.86 10.42
CA ASN A 39 14.77 8.19 10.31
C ASN A 39 15.63 8.72 9.16
N GLY A 40 15.11 9.61 8.35
CA GLY A 40 15.80 10.17 7.19
C GLY A 40 16.55 11.46 7.50
N PRO A 41 17.32 11.99 6.52
CA PRO A 41 18.14 13.18 6.71
C PRO A 41 17.35 14.50 6.76
N HIS A 42 16.14 14.52 6.21
CA HIS A 42 15.30 15.72 6.13
C HIS A 42 13.85 15.43 6.55
N PRO A 43 13.59 15.19 7.85
CA PRO A 43 12.27 14.74 8.30
C PRO A 43 11.12 15.68 7.93
N GLU A 44 11.27 16.98 8.14
CA GLU A 44 10.24 17.97 7.83
C GLU A 44 9.87 17.99 6.34
N PHE A 45 10.88 18.01 5.49
CA PHE A 45 10.68 18.02 4.05
C PHE A 45 9.94 16.75 3.60
N THR A 46 10.36 15.60 4.09
CA THR A 46 9.75 14.31 3.76
C THR A 46 8.31 14.23 4.27
N ARG A 47 8.07 14.67 5.51
CA ARG A 47 6.72 14.69 6.10
C ARG A 47 5.76 15.58 5.31
N ASN A 48 6.24 16.73 4.83
CA ASN A 48 5.42 17.64 4.03
C ASN A 48 5.00 17.01 2.70
N LYS A 49 5.92 16.31 2.04
CA LYS A 49 5.61 15.56 0.81
C LYS A 49 4.59 14.45 1.08
N GLN A 50 4.76 13.73 2.17
CA GLN A 50 3.85 12.66 2.56
C GLN A 50 2.46 13.19 2.93
N ALA A 51 2.40 14.34 3.60
CA ALA A 51 1.14 14.98 3.95
C ALA A 51 0.32 15.33 2.70
N ALA A 52 0.99 15.82 1.66
CA ALA A 52 0.33 16.12 0.40
C ALA A 52 -0.25 14.85 -0.26
N LEU A 53 0.47 13.74 -0.19
CA LEU A 53 -0.01 12.45 -0.69
C LEU A 53 -1.21 11.95 0.13
N LEU A 54 -1.09 11.98 1.46
CA LEU A 54 -2.15 11.51 2.35
C LEU A 54 -3.43 12.35 2.27
N ALA A 55 -3.30 13.64 1.94
CA ALA A 55 -4.45 14.52 1.76
C ALA A 55 -5.35 14.09 0.59
N ARG A 56 -4.82 13.32 -0.36
CA ARG A 56 -5.58 12.77 -1.49
C ARG A 56 -6.35 11.49 -1.13
N MET A 57 -6.03 10.89 0.01
CA MET A 57 -6.64 9.65 0.45
C MET A 57 -8.00 9.92 1.12
N LYS A 58 -9.03 9.25 0.68
CA LYS A 58 -10.35 9.34 1.30
C LYS A 58 -10.38 8.68 2.66
N ASN A 59 -9.69 7.54 2.77
CA ASN A 59 -9.63 6.77 4.01
C ASN A 59 -8.20 6.41 4.35
N ILE A 60 -7.91 6.44 5.66
CA ILE A 60 -6.73 5.78 6.22
C ILE A 60 -7.32 4.70 7.11
N TYR A 61 -7.29 3.45 6.63
CA TYR A 61 -7.93 2.34 7.34
C TYR A 61 -7.18 1.96 8.60
N GLU A 62 -7.89 1.96 9.71
CA GLU A 62 -7.39 1.42 10.97
C GLU A 62 -7.41 -0.11 10.88
N MET A 63 -6.57 -0.77 11.67
CA MET A 63 -6.55 -2.21 11.75
C MET A 63 -7.73 -2.70 12.59
N THR A 64 -8.58 -3.53 12.00
CA THR A 64 -9.75 -4.10 12.67
C THR A 64 -9.46 -5.52 13.18
N VAL A 65 -10.38 -6.03 14.01
CA VAL A 65 -10.32 -7.44 14.44
C VAL A 65 -10.37 -8.37 13.23
N GLU A 66 -11.23 -8.08 12.27
CA GLU A 66 -11.34 -8.88 11.05
C GLU A 66 -10.03 -8.87 10.25
N ASP A 67 -9.36 -7.72 10.17
CA ASP A 67 -8.05 -7.63 9.52
C ASP A 67 -7.04 -8.56 10.18
N ALA A 68 -7.02 -8.60 11.50
CA ALA A 68 -6.11 -9.49 12.24
C ALA A 68 -6.37 -10.96 11.92
N GLU A 69 -7.64 -11.35 11.85
CA GLU A 69 -8.03 -12.74 11.54
C GLU A 69 -7.64 -13.12 10.10
N ILE A 70 -7.94 -12.25 9.13
CA ILE A 70 -7.58 -12.47 7.74
C ILE A 70 -6.04 -12.54 7.59
N ALA A 71 -5.33 -11.60 8.20
CA ALA A 71 -3.87 -11.53 8.12
C ALA A 71 -3.22 -12.79 8.70
N ALA A 72 -3.72 -13.28 9.83
CA ALA A 72 -3.20 -14.50 10.43
C ALA A 72 -3.38 -15.71 9.50
N GLN A 73 -4.53 -15.83 8.86
CA GLN A 73 -4.79 -16.91 7.91
C GLN A 73 -3.89 -16.79 6.66
N LEU A 74 -3.74 -15.57 6.13
CA LEU A 74 -2.83 -15.34 5.00
C LEU A 74 -1.40 -15.74 5.34
N ARG A 75 -0.94 -15.39 6.53
CA ARG A 75 0.41 -15.72 6.98
C ARG A 75 0.63 -17.22 7.03
N VAL A 76 -0.30 -17.96 7.61
CA VAL A 76 -0.23 -19.43 7.67
C VAL A 76 -0.19 -20.01 6.26
N ASP A 77 -1.07 -19.57 5.38
CA ASP A 77 -1.17 -20.10 4.02
C ASP A 77 0.12 -19.83 3.21
N LEU A 78 0.67 -18.62 3.33
CA LEU A 78 1.89 -18.24 2.62
C LEU A 78 3.12 -19.00 3.16
N GLU A 79 3.22 -19.16 4.47
CA GLU A 79 4.31 -19.93 5.07
C GLU A 79 4.27 -21.40 4.64
N ARG A 80 3.09 -21.99 4.55
CA ARG A 80 2.91 -23.37 4.09
C ARG A 80 3.30 -23.59 2.64
N LYS A 81 3.15 -22.55 1.82
CA LYS A 81 3.59 -22.57 0.41
C LYS A 81 5.08 -22.27 0.25
N GLY A 82 5.77 -21.89 1.32
CA GLY A 82 7.15 -21.46 1.25
C GLY A 82 7.31 -20.08 0.60
N GLU A 83 6.26 -19.27 0.59
CA GLU A 83 6.25 -17.94 -0.02
C GLU A 83 5.84 -16.86 0.96
N PRO A 84 6.52 -16.73 2.13
CA PRO A 84 6.12 -15.72 3.12
C PRO A 84 6.31 -14.29 2.59
N ILE A 85 5.48 -13.40 3.10
CA ILE A 85 5.64 -11.96 2.91
C ILE A 85 5.83 -11.31 4.28
N GLY A 86 6.19 -10.03 4.30
CA GLY A 86 6.46 -9.33 5.55
C GLY A 86 5.26 -9.29 6.49
N GLU A 87 5.56 -9.16 7.77
CA GLU A 87 4.58 -9.09 8.85
C GLU A 87 3.55 -7.96 8.65
N TYR A 88 4.01 -6.78 8.27
CA TYR A 88 3.12 -5.65 7.98
C TYR A 88 2.38 -5.83 6.65
N ASP A 89 3.00 -6.47 5.69
CA ASP A 89 2.42 -6.66 4.37
C ASP A 89 1.20 -7.59 4.39
N VAL A 90 1.18 -8.61 5.27
CA VAL A 90 -0.02 -9.45 5.41
C VAL A 90 -1.19 -8.65 5.99
N ILE A 91 -0.92 -7.67 6.84
CA ILE A 91 -1.96 -6.81 7.42
C ILE A 91 -2.53 -5.88 6.33
N ILE A 92 -1.66 -5.27 5.55
CA ILE A 92 -2.07 -4.39 4.44
C ILE A 92 -2.89 -5.18 3.41
N ALA A 93 -2.44 -6.39 3.06
CA ALA A 93 -3.16 -7.28 2.15
C ALA A 93 -4.53 -7.66 2.72
N ALA A 94 -4.61 -7.96 4.00
CA ALA A 94 -5.87 -8.27 4.68
C ALA A 94 -6.86 -7.10 4.61
N GLN A 95 -6.38 -5.88 4.82
CA GLN A 95 -7.20 -4.69 4.71
C GLN A 95 -7.74 -4.49 3.29
N ALA A 96 -6.91 -4.74 2.28
CA ALA A 96 -7.34 -4.65 0.89
C ALA A 96 -8.43 -5.69 0.57
N ILE A 97 -8.28 -6.91 1.07
CA ILE A 97 -9.27 -7.97 0.88
C ILE A 97 -10.58 -7.60 1.60
N ARG A 98 -10.52 -7.20 2.87
CA ARG A 98 -11.71 -6.84 3.65
C ARG A 98 -12.49 -5.70 3.00
N THR A 99 -11.79 -4.70 2.48
CA THR A 99 -12.41 -3.52 1.87
C THR A 99 -12.71 -3.70 0.38
N GLN A 100 -12.40 -4.87 -0.17
CA GLN A 100 -12.56 -5.17 -1.60
C GLN A 100 -11.88 -4.13 -2.49
N SER A 101 -10.67 -3.74 -2.09
CA SER A 101 -9.86 -2.75 -2.78
C SER A 101 -8.85 -3.41 -3.70
N ILE A 102 -8.51 -2.71 -4.77
CA ILE A 102 -7.37 -3.07 -5.61
C ILE A 102 -6.12 -2.54 -4.92
N MET A 103 -5.11 -3.38 -4.77
CA MET A 103 -3.83 -2.97 -4.20
C MET A 103 -2.94 -2.38 -5.28
N VAL A 104 -2.50 -1.14 -5.07
CA VAL A 104 -1.52 -0.48 -5.93
C VAL A 104 -0.16 -0.55 -5.23
N THR A 105 0.80 -1.20 -5.85
CA THR A 105 2.12 -1.38 -5.26
C THR A 105 3.18 -1.51 -6.35
N ASN A 106 4.41 -1.10 -6.06
CA ASN A 106 5.56 -1.38 -6.92
C ASN A 106 6.23 -2.72 -6.60
N ASN A 107 5.71 -3.42 -5.60
CA ASN A 107 6.18 -4.77 -5.22
C ASN A 107 5.15 -5.83 -5.61
N ARG A 108 4.78 -5.82 -6.88
CA ARG A 108 3.73 -6.69 -7.42
C ARG A 108 4.00 -8.18 -7.20
N LYS A 109 5.24 -8.63 -7.44
CA LYS A 109 5.63 -10.04 -7.25
C LYS A 109 5.36 -10.54 -5.85
N HIS A 110 5.58 -9.68 -4.87
CA HIS A 110 5.41 -9.98 -3.46
C HIS A 110 3.92 -10.20 -3.13
N PHE A 111 3.08 -9.26 -3.53
CA PHE A 111 1.64 -9.30 -3.23
C PHE A 111 0.85 -10.24 -4.12
N GLU A 112 1.36 -10.59 -5.29
CA GLU A 112 0.74 -11.62 -6.16
C GLU A 112 0.69 -12.99 -5.53
N ARG A 113 1.49 -13.23 -4.50
CA ARG A 113 1.47 -14.47 -3.73
C ARG A 113 0.19 -14.65 -2.93
N VAL A 114 -0.53 -13.56 -2.70
CA VAL A 114 -1.75 -13.54 -1.88
C VAL A 114 -2.96 -13.89 -2.73
N ALA A 115 -3.58 -15.02 -2.45
CA ALA A 115 -4.79 -15.45 -3.14
C ALA A 115 -5.94 -14.48 -2.84
N GLY A 116 -6.74 -14.15 -3.86
CA GLY A 116 -7.88 -13.26 -3.70
C GLY A 116 -7.57 -11.76 -3.71
N LEU A 117 -6.30 -11.40 -3.85
CA LEU A 117 -5.87 -10.01 -3.90
C LEU A 117 -5.66 -9.57 -5.35
N HIS A 118 -6.33 -8.49 -5.75
CA HIS A 118 -6.11 -7.88 -7.06
C HIS A 118 -5.00 -6.82 -6.92
N VAL A 119 -3.92 -7.00 -7.67
CA VAL A 119 -2.71 -6.18 -7.57
C VAL A 119 -2.40 -5.51 -8.89
N ILE A 120 -2.13 -4.21 -8.85
CA ILE A 120 -1.65 -3.47 -10.02
C ILE A 120 -0.41 -2.64 -9.65
N ASP A 121 0.40 -2.34 -10.64
CA ASP A 121 1.61 -1.54 -10.48
C ASP A 121 1.52 -0.28 -11.34
N TRP A 122 1.41 0.88 -10.70
CA TRP A 122 1.37 2.17 -11.39
C TRP A 122 2.75 2.70 -11.78
N SER A 123 3.83 2.08 -11.30
CA SER A 123 5.19 2.45 -11.69
C SER A 123 5.57 1.86 -13.05
N SER A 124 4.75 0.93 -13.55
CA SER A 124 4.92 0.30 -14.87
C SER A 124 4.06 1.02 -15.90
N ILE A 125 4.55 1.21 -17.08
CA ILE A 125 3.83 1.85 -18.20
C ILE A 125 3.14 0.80 -19.06
#